data_06efd889b228ce72aa27fe0161e33469
#
_entry.id   06efd889b228ce72aa27fe0161e33469
#
_cell.length_a   1.000
_cell.length_b   1.000
_cell.length_c   1.000
_cell.angle_alpha   90.00
_cell.angle_beta   90.00
_cell.angle_gamma   90.00
#
_symmetry.space_group_name_H-M   'P 1'
#
loop_
_entity.id
_entity.type
_entity.pdbx_description
1 polymer ?
#
loop_
_entity_poly.entity_id
_entity_poly.type
_entity_poly.pdbx_seq_one_letter_code
_entity_poly.pdbx_strand_id
1 'polypeptide(L)'
;MPETWSNEQIIADSLGRAADVEIGGSHSGWRLSRWRQFVGTYSLTGLPDPLFVVHISGKRNIKTWERDCWSERHSIPGLATIVPAGQSTSWLVDGELDVVTLSIATNRLQNGQARDQFDRMRFAFSDPLGVALTRQVLSELYQPETPERDVYVSTLVDALRAHMLRGPAQPGEAS
;
A
#
# COMPACT_ATOMS: atom_id res chain seq x y z
N MET A 1 -24.84 9.25 -12.12
CA MET A 1 -23.37 9.18 -12.12
C MET A 1 -22.99 7.80 -11.61
N PRO A 2 -22.23 7.02 -12.35
CA PRO A 2 -21.70 5.81 -11.76
C PRO A 2 -20.81 6.22 -10.60
N GLU A 3 -21.04 5.65 -9.44
CA GLU A 3 -20.16 5.79 -8.28
C GLU A 3 -18.76 5.36 -8.68
N THR A 4 -17.80 6.24 -8.53
CA THR A 4 -16.40 5.88 -8.79
C THR A 4 -15.95 4.97 -7.68
N TRP A 5 -15.57 3.73 -8.01
CA TRP A 5 -15.08 2.78 -7.04
C TRP A 5 -13.81 3.28 -6.36
N SER A 6 -13.70 3.04 -5.07
CA SER A 6 -12.47 3.27 -4.31
C SER A 6 -11.40 2.23 -4.67
N ASN A 7 -10.15 2.50 -4.30
CA ASN A 7 -9.07 1.51 -4.45
C ASN A 7 -9.47 0.15 -3.86
N GLU A 8 -10.05 0.16 -2.66
CA GLU A 8 -10.41 -1.05 -1.92
C GLU A 8 -11.52 -1.83 -2.60
N GLN A 9 -12.48 -1.15 -3.23
CA GLN A 9 -13.52 -1.80 -4.02
C GLN A 9 -12.94 -2.50 -5.24
N ILE A 10 -12.01 -1.85 -5.94
CA ILE A 10 -11.33 -2.41 -7.11
C ILE A 10 -10.47 -3.62 -6.71
N ILE A 11 -9.72 -3.50 -5.63
CA ILE A 11 -8.89 -4.61 -5.12
C ILE A 11 -9.76 -5.79 -4.68
N ALA A 12 -10.83 -5.53 -3.92
CA ALA A 12 -11.76 -6.55 -3.46
C ALA A 12 -12.42 -7.29 -4.64
N ASP A 13 -12.82 -6.56 -5.66
CA ASP A 13 -13.40 -7.15 -6.89
C ASP A 13 -12.39 -8.04 -7.61
N SER A 14 -11.16 -7.55 -7.79
CA SER A 14 -10.08 -8.31 -8.44
C SER A 14 -9.70 -9.57 -7.68
N LEU A 15 -9.65 -9.50 -6.36
CA LEU A 15 -9.31 -10.64 -5.50
C LEU A 15 -10.52 -11.54 -5.20
N GLY A 16 -11.74 -11.07 -5.48
CA GLY A 16 -12.98 -11.82 -5.17
C GLY A 16 -13.31 -11.88 -3.68
N ARG A 17 -12.73 -11.03 -2.87
CA ARG A 17 -12.90 -11.03 -1.40
C ARG A 17 -12.64 -9.64 -0.81
N ALA A 18 -13.40 -9.29 0.22
CA ALA A 18 -13.15 -8.08 0.99
C ALA A 18 -11.85 -8.17 1.81
N ALA A 19 -11.29 -7.03 2.20
CA ALA A 19 -10.13 -6.97 3.08
C ALA A 19 -10.41 -7.68 4.43
N ASP A 20 -9.39 -8.30 5.00
CA ASP A 20 -9.49 -8.97 6.31
C ASP A 20 -9.64 -7.98 7.45
N VAL A 21 -8.93 -6.85 7.36
CA VAL A 21 -8.99 -5.75 8.32
C VAL A 21 -8.92 -4.45 7.53
N GLU A 22 -9.71 -3.47 7.95
CA GLU A 22 -9.76 -2.17 7.29
C GLU A 22 -10.00 -1.05 8.30
N ILE A 23 -9.29 0.06 8.14
CA ILE A 23 -9.44 1.26 8.97
C ILE A 23 -9.24 2.52 8.13
N GLY A 24 -9.86 3.61 8.56
CA GLY A 24 -9.90 4.85 7.81
C GLY A 24 -11.10 4.93 6.88
N GLY A 25 -11.17 5.95 6.08
CA GLY A 25 -12.26 6.16 5.13
C GLY A 25 -12.23 7.55 4.50
N SER A 26 -13.33 7.93 3.87
CA SER A 26 -13.45 9.19 3.12
C SER A 26 -13.16 10.43 3.97
N HIS A 27 -13.50 10.42 5.25
CA HIS A 27 -13.27 11.56 6.16
C HIS A 27 -11.80 11.77 6.52
N SER A 28 -11.04 10.69 6.65
CA SER A 28 -9.61 10.76 7.01
C SER A 28 -8.72 11.10 5.83
N GLY A 29 -9.19 10.87 4.60
CA GLY A 29 -8.39 11.03 3.39
C GLY A 29 -7.39 9.91 3.16
N TRP A 30 -7.50 8.83 3.89
CA TRP A 30 -6.68 7.62 3.74
C TRP A 30 -7.46 6.39 4.18
N ARG A 31 -7.04 5.22 3.70
CA ARG A 31 -7.56 3.93 4.13
C ARG A 31 -6.45 2.89 4.15
N LEU A 32 -6.35 2.16 5.25
CA LEU A 32 -5.40 1.07 5.43
C LEU A 32 -6.17 -0.25 5.50
N SER A 33 -5.74 -1.22 4.70
CA SER A 33 -6.41 -2.51 4.56
C SER A 33 -5.40 -3.65 4.53
N ARG A 34 -5.73 -4.79 5.13
CA ARG A 34 -4.95 -6.02 5.01
C ARG A 34 -5.66 -7.02 4.12
N TRP A 35 -4.90 -7.65 3.24
CA TRP A 35 -5.38 -8.65 2.28
C TRP A 35 -4.62 -9.94 2.45
N ARG A 36 -5.32 -11.00 2.84
CA ARG A 36 -4.74 -12.35 3.00
C ARG A 36 -5.59 -13.35 2.25
N GLN A 37 -4.99 -14.02 1.25
CA GLN A 37 -5.62 -15.14 0.55
C GLN A 37 -4.63 -15.87 -0.35
N PHE A 38 -4.98 -17.08 -0.73
CA PHE A 38 -4.29 -17.77 -1.81
C PHE A 38 -4.74 -17.24 -3.16
N VAL A 39 -3.78 -16.89 -4.01
CA VAL A 39 -4.05 -16.36 -5.34
C VAL A 39 -2.94 -16.80 -6.32
N GLY A 40 -3.30 -17.08 -7.55
CA GLY A 40 -2.36 -17.34 -8.63
C GLY A 40 -1.81 -16.04 -9.20
N THR A 41 -2.57 -15.44 -10.09
CA THR A 41 -2.32 -14.10 -10.64
C THR A 41 -3.55 -13.23 -10.43
N TYR A 42 -3.34 -11.93 -10.38
CA TYR A 42 -4.44 -10.97 -10.42
C TYR A 42 -4.01 -9.68 -11.09
N SER A 43 -4.97 -8.96 -11.61
CA SER A 43 -4.75 -7.68 -12.29
C SER A 43 -5.63 -6.60 -11.69
N LEU A 44 -5.09 -5.40 -11.57
CA LEU A 44 -5.81 -4.22 -11.15
C LEU A 44 -5.87 -3.23 -12.30
N THR A 45 -7.05 -2.71 -12.57
CA THR A 45 -7.21 -1.51 -13.41
C THR A 45 -6.58 -0.32 -12.72
N GLY A 46 -6.39 0.79 -13.44
CA GLY A 46 -5.88 2.01 -12.83
C GLY A 46 -6.70 2.43 -11.61
N LEU A 47 -6.04 2.55 -10.47
CA LEU A 47 -6.69 2.95 -9.22
C LEU A 47 -6.94 4.46 -9.19
N PRO A 48 -8.03 4.94 -8.58
CA PRO A 48 -8.28 6.38 -8.46
C PRO A 48 -7.25 7.11 -7.60
N ASP A 49 -6.69 6.45 -6.58
CA ASP A 49 -5.71 7.02 -5.67
C ASP A 49 -4.41 6.21 -5.68
N PRO A 50 -3.26 6.85 -5.39
CA PRO A 50 -2.01 6.12 -5.24
C PRO A 50 -2.05 5.17 -4.04
N LEU A 51 -1.27 4.11 -4.13
CA LEU A 51 -1.26 3.01 -3.18
C LEU A 51 0.18 2.77 -2.67
N PHE A 52 0.32 2.72 -1.36
CA PHE A 52 1.51 2.19 -0.70
C PHE A 52 1.22 0.77 -0.23
N VAL A 53 2.05 -0.17 -0.60
CA VAL A 53 1.86 -1.59 -0.29
C VAL A 53 3.04 -2.10 0.52
N VAL A 54 2.75 -2.78 1.63
CA VAL A 54 3.76 -3.47 2.42
C VAL A 54 3.53 -4.97 2.34
N HIS A 55 4.54 -5.70 1.92
CA HIS A 55 4.53 -7.16 1.91
C HIS A 55 4.80 -7.66 3.33
N ILE A 56 3.77 -8.22 3.97
CA ILE A 56 3.82 -8.61 5.40
C ILE A 56 4.38 -10.00 5.58
N SER A 57 3.81 -10.98 4.90
CA SER A 57 4.22 -12.39 4.97
C SER A 57 3.75 -13.15 3.73
N GLY A 58 3.63 -14.45 3.81
CA GLY A 58 3.14 -15.27 2.71
C GLY A 58 4.22 -15.58 1.66
N LYS A 59 3.81 -15.65 0.40
CA LYS A 59 4.71 -16.02 -0.71
C LYS A 59 5.90 -15.08 -0.80
N ARG A 60 7.10 -15.65 -0.86
CA ARG A 60 8.38 -14.91 -0.87
C ARG A 60 8.88 -14.52 -2.25
N ASN A 61 8.07 -14.65 -3.28
CA ASN A 61 8.47 -14.40 -4.65
C ASN A 61 7.29 -13.86 -5.45
N ILE A 62 6.84 -12.65 -5.09
CA ILE A 62 5.77 -11.97 -5.82
C ILE A 62 6.41 -11.12 -6.91
N LYS A 63 5.93 -11.29 -8.14
CA LYS A 63 6.40 -10.54 -9.32
C LYS A 63 5.31 -9.63 -9.85
N THR A 64 5.71 -8.59 -10.56
CA THR A 64 4.82 -7.71 -11.31
C THR A 64 5.09 -7.80 -12.79
N TRP A 65 4.08 -7.50 -13.61
CA TRP A 65 4.24 -7.47 -15.06
C TRP A 65 4.89 -6.16 -15.48
N GLU A 66 6.02 -6.26 -16.17
CA GLU A 66 6.80 -5.13 -16.67
C GLU A 66 7.21 -5.40 -18.13
N ARG A 67 6.99 -4.43 -19.02
CA ARG A 67 7.54 -4.47 -20.39
C ARG A 67 7.42 -5.84 -21.07
N ASP A 68 6.22 -6.40 -21.08
CA ASP A 68 5.87 -7.68 -21.74
C ASP A 68 6.43 -8.95 -21.08
N CYS A 69 6.89 -8.87 -19.84
CA CYS A 69 7.30 -10.03 -19.06
C CYS A 69 7.12 -9.83 -17.55
N TRP A 70 7.18 -10.92 -16.80
CA TRP A 70 7.26 -10.84 -15.35
C TRP A 70 8.60 -10.24 -14.92
N SER A 71 8.58 -9.40 -13.90
CA SER A 71 9.78 -8.73 -13.39
C SER A 71 10.86 -9.74 -12.96
N GLU A 72 12.12 -9.41 -13.20
CA GLU A 72 13.23 -10.16 -12.61
C GLU A 72 13.30 -9.98 -11.11
N ARG A 73 13.13 -8.72 -10.65
CA ARG A 73 12.98 -8.40 -9.24
C ARG A 73 11.68 -9.01 -8.70
N HIS A 74 11.70 -9.44 -7.46
CA HIS A 74 10.52 -9.95 -6.79
C HIS A 74 10.38 -9.34 -5.40
N SER A 75 9.13 -9.27 -4.92
CA SER A 75 8.83 -8.81 -3.57
C SER A 75 8.91 -9.97 -2.59
N ILE A 76 9.55 -9.71 -1.47
CA ILE A 76 9.60 -10.60 -0.30
C ILE A 76 9.04 -9.88 0.92
N PRO A 77 8.63 -10.60 1.98
CA PRO A 77 8.20 -9.95 3.22
C PRO A 77 9.23 -8.93 3.73
N GLY A 78 8.73 -7.76 4.11
CA GLY A 78 9.55 -6.64 4.55
C GLY A 78 9.90 -5.61 3.48
N LEU A 79 9.48 -5.82 2.23
CA LEU A 79 9.62 -4.83 1.16
C LEU A 79 8.31 -4.06 0.94
N ALA A 80 8.42 -2.89 0.35
CA ALA A 80 7.32 -2.01 0.01
C ALA A 80 7.22 -1.79 -1.49
N THR A 81 6.05 -1.36 -1.95
CA THR A 81 5.78 -0.99 -3.34
C THR A 81 4.89 0.25 -3.36
N ILE A 82 5.16 1.18 -4.26
CA ILE A 82 4.27 2.29 -4.57
C ILE A 82 3.65 2.05 -5.94
N VAL A 83 2.33 2.13 -6.00
CA VAL A 83 1.56 2.06 -7.24
C VAL A 83 0.94 3.45 -7.47
N PRO A 84 1.28 4.13 -8.57
CA PRO A 84 0.68 5.43 -8.88
C PRO A 84 -0.79 5.30 -9.27
N ALA A 85 -1.55 6.35 -9.06
CA ALA A 85 -2.94 6.43 -9.55
C ALA A 85 -2.97 6.27 -11.08
N GLY A 86 -4.00 5.59 -11.57
CA GLY A 86 -4.24 5.44 -13.00
C GLY A 86 -3.41 4.40 -13.73
N GLN A 87 -2.45 3.76 -13.08
CA GLN A 87 -1.62 2.73 -13.69
C GLN A 87 -2.21 1.33 -13.48
N SER A 88 -2.50 0.63 -14.57
CA SER A 88 -2.88 -0.80 -14.51
C SER A 88 -1.69 -1.66 -14.12
N THR A 89 -1.92 -2.67 -13.29
CA THR A 89 -0.88 -3.59 -12.81
C THR A 89 -1.34 -5.03 -12.88
N SER A 90 -0.39 -5.94 -13.00
CA SER A 90 -0.64 -7.37 -12.88
C SER A 90 0.41 -8.01 -11.98
N TRP A 91 -0.01 -8.99 -11.22
CA TRP A 91 0.79 -9.60 -10.15
C TRP A 91 0.78 -11.12 -10.26
N LEU A 92 1.95 -11.72 -10.09
CA LEU A 92 2.13 -13.17 -9.99
C LEU A 92 2.48 -13.50 -8.53
N VAL A 93 1.59 -14.18 -7.86
CA VAL A 93 1.78 -14.61 -6.46
C VAL A 93 2.02 -16.11 -6.39
N ASP A 94 1.13 -16.89 -7.00
CA ASP A 94 1.15 -18.36 -6.99
C ASP A 94 1.37 -18.93 -5.59
N GLY A 95 0.55 -18.49 -4.67
CA GLY A 95 0.61 -18.86 -3.25
C GLY A 95 -0.18 -17.91 -2.36
N GLU A 96 0.21 -17.79 -1.12
CA GLU A 96 -0.44 -16.89 -0.16
C GLU A 96 -0.01 -15.44 -0.40
N LEU A 97 -0.97 -14.57 -0.66
CA LEU A 97 -0.83 -13.12 -0.60
C LEU A 97 -1.08 -12.67 0.84
N ASP A 98 -0.18 -11.88 1.40
CA ASP A 98 -0.38 -11.20 2.68
C ASP A 98 0.28 -9.83 2.63
N VAL A 99 -0.53 -8.83 2.32
CA VAL A 99 -0.09 -7.44 2.14
C VAL A 99 -1.00 -6.48 2.89
N VAL A 100 -0.43 -5.35 3.27
CA VAL A 100 -1.18 -4.19 3.75
C VAL A 100 -1.09 -3.10 2.70
N THR A 101 -2.23 -2.51 2.37
CA THR A 101 -2.31 -1.37 1.45
C THR A 101 -2.72 -0.12 2.21
N LEU A 102 -2.08 1.00 1.90
CA LEU A 102 -2.49 2.33 2.34
C LEU A 102 -2.82 3.17 1.10
N SER A 103 -4.09 3.53 0.96
CA SER A 103 -4.56 4.45 -0.08
C SER A 103 -4.56 5.87 0.48
N ILE A 104 -4.06 6.82 -0.30
CA ILE A 104 -4.05 8.24 0.06
C ILE A 104 -4.84 9.02 -0.98
N ALA A 105 -5.88 9.71 -0.54
CA ALA A 105 -6.73 10.49 -1.43
C ALA A 105 -5.92 11.53 -2.21
N THR A 106 -6.08 11.54 -3.53
CA THR A 106 -5.30 12.38 -4.46
C THR A 106 -5.39 13.87 -4.12
N ASN A 107 -6.54 14.33 -3.61
CA ASN A 107 -6.72 15.72 -3.20
C ASN A 107 -5.88 16.14 -1.98
N ARG A 108 -5.30 15.18 -1.26
CA ARG A 108 -4.39 15.41 -0.15
C ARG A 108 -2.92 15.49 -0.57
N LEU A 109 -2.62 15.22 -1.85
CA LEU A 109 -1.28 15.22 -2.43
C LEU A 109 -1.00 16.52 -3.21
N GLN A 110 -1.35 17.67 -2.65
CA GLN A 110 -1.30 18.95 -3.36
C GLN A 110 0.10 19.58 -3.45
N ASN A 111 1.07 19.10 -2.69
CA ASN A 111 2.44 19.58 -2.76
C ASN A 111 3.21 18.86 -3.89
N GLY A 112 3.96 19.60 -4.71
CA GLY A 112 4.72 19.07 -5.83
C GLY A 112 5.65 17.92 -5.45
N GLN A 113 6.35 18.01 -4.31
CA GLN A 113 7.20 16.93 -3.80
C GLN A 113 6.41 15.66 -3.44
N ALA A 114 5.23 15.79 -2.86
CA ALA A 114 4.38 14.66 -2.54
C ALA A 114 3.85 13.96 -3.80
N ARG A 115 3.53 14.72 -4.85
CA ARG A 115 3.15 14.17 -6.15
C ARG A 115 4.27 13.36 -6.77
N ASP A 116 5.48 13.88 -6.78
CA ASP A 116 6.64 13.23 -7.39
C ASP A 116 6.94 11.86 -6.80
N GLN A 117 6.65 11.65 -5.51
CA GLN A 117 6.84 10.35 -4.85
C GLN A 117 5.88 9.27 -5.36
N PHE A 118 4.71 9.67 -5.85
CA PHE A 118 3.65 8.76 -6.29
C PHE A 118 3.39 8.78 -7.80
N ASP A 119 4.25 9.45 -8.58
CA ASP A 119 4.12 9.54 -10.04
C ASP A 119 4.60 8.29 -10.77
N ARG A 120 5.43 7.50 -10.12
CA ARG A 120 6.04 6.30 -10.71
C ARG A 120 5.85 5.10 -9.81
N MET A 121 5.67 3.96 -10.45
CA MET A 121 5.71 2.69 -9.75
C MET A 121 7.12 2.44 -9.23
N ARG A 122 7.22 2.13 -7.94
CA ARG A 122 8.43 1.67 -7.29
C ARG A 122 8.14 0.30 -6.71
N PHE A 123 8.64 -0.72 -7.39
CA PHE A 123 8.37 -2.11 -7.03
C PHE A 123 9.45 -2.69 -6.13
N ALA A 124 9.03 -3.31 -5.03
CA ALA A 124 9.86 -4.12 -4.12
C ALA A 124 11.11 -3.37 -3.64
N PHE A 125 10.91 -2.22 -3.02
CA PHE A 125 12.00 -1.42 -2.45
C PHE A 125 12.09 -1.56 -0.93
N SER A 126 13.26 -1.27 -0.38
CA SER A 126 13.50 -1.29 1.06
C SER A 126 13.01 -0.01 1.70
N ASP A 127 12.12 -0.13 2.67
CA ASP A 127 11.62 0.97 3.51
C ASP A 127 11.41 0.48 4.95
N PRO A 128 12.48 0.31 5.72
CA PRO A 128 12.38 -0.26 7.07
C PRO A 128 11.44 0.49 8.00
N LEU A 129 11.43 1.83 7.94
CA LEU A 129 10.55 2.64 8.78
C LEU A 129 9.09 2.50 8.37
N GLY A 130 8.79 2.59 7.08
CA GLY A 130 7.43 2.40 6.57
C GLY A 130 6.87 1.03 6.90
N VAL A 131 7.69 0.00 6.78
CA VAL A 131 7.33 -1.38 7.14
C VAL A 131 7.11 -1.51 8.65
N ALA A 132 7.98 -0.96 9.48
CA ALA A 132 7.86 -1.02 10.93
C ALA A 132 6.58 -0.31 11.43
N LEU A 133 6.30 0.87 10.93
CA LEU A 133 5.07 1.62 11.25
C LEU A 133 3.82 0.84 10.84
N THR A 134 3.81 0.28 9.64
CA THR A 134 2.69 -0.52 9.14
C THR A 134 2.47 -1.77 10.00
N ARG A 135 3.52 -2.48 10.37
CA ARG A 135 3.44 -3.65 11.25
C ARG A 135 2.91 -3.29 12.63
N GLN A 136 3.31 -2.14 13.17
CA GLN A 136 2.82 -1.68 14.46
C GLN A 136 1.33 -1.32 14.42
N VAL A 137 0.88 -0.61 13.37
CA VAL A 137 -0.55 -0.36 13.16
C VAL A 137 -1.31 -1.68 13.11
N LEU A 138 -0.82 -2.63 12.33
CA LEU A 138 -1.46 -3.92 12.17
C LEU A 138 -1.58 -4.68 13.50
N SER A 139 -0.54 -4.64 14.32
CA SER A 139 -0.53 -5.25 15.65
C SER A 139 -1.62 -4.64 16.55
N GLU A 140 -1.79 -3.34 16.52
CA GLU A 140 -2.80 -2.63 17.31
C GLU A 140 -4.24 -2.96 16.85
N LEU A 141 -4.45 -3.20 15.56
CA LEU A 141 -5.78 -3.51 15.02
C LEU A 141 -6.34 -4.84 15.54
N TYR A 142 -5.50 -5.74 16.02
CA TYR A 142 -5.90 -6.99 16.65
C TYR A 142 -6.05 -6.89 18.18
N GLN A 143 -5.80 -5.72 18.76
CA GLN A 143 -6.07 -5.45 20.17
C GLN A 143 -7.50 -4.96 20.36
N PRO A 144 -8.07 -5.07 21.58
CA PRO A 144 -9.40 -4.52 21.88
C PRO A 144 -9.51 -3.04 21.54
N GLU A 145 -10.65 -2.64 21.02
CA GLU A 145 -10.94 -1.23 20.73
C GLU A 145 -11.05 -0.43 22.01
N THR A 146 -10.17 0.57 22.15
CA THR A 146 -10.20 1.56 23.22
C THR A 146 -9.90 2.93 22.62
N PRO A 147 -10.36 4.03 23.26
CA PRO A 147 -10.01 5.37 22.79
C PRO A 147 -8.50 5.62 22.70
N GLU A 148 -7.73 5.07 23.63
CA GLU A 148 -6.27 5.18 23.66
C GLU A 148 -5.64 4.44 22.46
N ARG A 149 -6.15 3.26 22.13
CA ARG A 149 -5.72 2.51 20.95
C ARG A 149 -5.97 3.33 19.68
N ASP A 150 -7.15 3.91 19.54
CA ASP A 150 -7.54 4.67 18.35
C ASP A 150 -6.67 5.91 18.17
N VAL A 151 -6.35 6.61 19.24
CA VAL A 151 -5.40 7.74 19.23
C VAL A 151 -4.01 7.27 18.81
N TYR A 152 -3.54 6.16 19.35
CA TYR A 152 -2.23 5.61 19.04
C TYR A 152 -2.14 5.19 17.55
N VAL A 153 -3.15 4.46 17.05
CA VAL A 153 -3.23 4.05 15.64
C VAL A 153 -3.25 5.28 14.72
N SER A 154 -4.05 6.28 15.02
CA SER A 154 -4.08 7.53 14.24
C SER A 154 -2.72 8.21 14.21
N THR A 155 -2.00 8.24 15.33
CA THR A 155 -0.66 8.83 15.41
C THR A 155 0.34 8.05 14.56
N LEU A 156 0.30 6.73 14.58
CA LEU A 156 1.15 5.88 13.75
C LEU A 156 0.88 6.07 12.26
N VAL A 157 -0.38 6.14 11.87
CA VAL A 157 -0.77 6.37 10.46
C VAL A 157 -0.37 7.77 10.02
N ASP A 158 -0.50 8.78 10.85
CA ASP A 158 -0.03 10.12 10.54
C ASP A 158 1.50 10.16 10.34
N ALA A 159 2.24 9.45 11.18
CA ALA A 159 3.69 9.29 11.03
C ALA A 159 4.05 8.57 9.73
N LEU A 160 3.33 7.49 9.39
CA LEU A 160 3.53 6.75 8.15
C LEU A 160 3.26 7.63 6.92
N ARG A 161 2.17 8.39 6.93
CA ARG A 161 1.84 9.32 5.85
C ARG A 161 2.91 10.41 5.70
N ALA A 162 3.32 11.02 6.79
CA ALA A 162 4.39 12.03 6.77
C ALA A 162 5.70 11.45 6.21
N HIS A 163 6.04 10.22 6.59
CA HIS A 163 7.21 9.50 6.08
C HIS A 163 7.11 9.29 4.56
N MET A 164 5.97 8.83 4.07
CA MET A 164 5.75 8.61 2.64
C MET A 164 5.81 9.90 1.83
N LEU A 165 5.20 10.97 2.33
CA LEU A 165 5.15 12.27 1.65
C LEU A 165 6.51 12.98 1.63
N ARG A 166 7.38 12.67 2.57
CA ARG A 166 8.73 13.21 2.65
C ARG A 166 9.66 12.62 1.57
N GLY A 167 9.36 11.41 1.11
CA GLY A 167 10.17 10.69 0.14
C GLY A 167 11.47 10.11 0.72
N PRO A 168 12.21 9.33 -0.09
CA PRO A 168 13.49 8.81 0.34
C PRO A 168 14.43 9.96 0.63
N ALA A 169 15.21 9.84 1.72
CA ALA A 169 16.30 10.75 1.98
C ALA A 169 17.20 10.79 0.72
N GLN A 170 17.39 11.96 0.15
CA GLN A 170 18.41 12.11 -0.87
C GLN A 170 19.73 11.67 -0.25
N PRO A 171 20.55 10.84 -0.93
CA PRO A 171 21.89 10.57 -0.45
C PRO A 171 22.53 11.94 -0.25
N GLY A 172 22.89 12.27 1.00
CA GLY A 172 23.42 13.56 1.33
C GLY A 172 24.60 13.84 0.41
N GLU A 173 24.63 15.03 -0.20
CA GLU A 173 25.86 15.57 -0.69
C GLU A 173 26.80 15.57 0.52
N ALA A 174 27.70 14.60 0.54
CA ALA A 174 28.82 14.59 1.46
C ALA A 174 29.68 15.78 1.05
N SER A 175 29.53 16.87 1.77
CA SER A 175 30.47 17.97 1.75
C SER A 175 31.75 17.59 2.47
#